data_302b5e724454ba940509e5e8e571880f
#
_entry.id   302b5e724454ba940509e5e8e571880f
#
_cell.length_a   1.000
_cell.length_b   1.000
_cell.length_c   1.000
_cell.angle_alpha   90.00
_cell.angle_beta   90.00
_cell.angle_gamma   90.00
#
_symmetry.space_group_name_H-M   'P 1'
#
loop_
_entity.id
_entity.type
_entity.pdbx_description
1 polymer ?
#
loop_
_entity_poly.entity_id
_entity_poly.type
_entity_poly.pdbx_seq_one_letter_code
_entity_poly.pdbx_strand_id
1 'polypeptide(L)'
;SASVLYGSDAIGGVMNFYTKNPVLSKAKSARLNINIHSRYSSAASEKMYHFDVNFGLKKIAFFSSISKSDYGNLLMGSNGPSEYLRPNYVIQNSNGEDIIVNNSNPKLQRNTSYDQLNFLQKVLYKPNKNFQYDLGIHFSKTGDIPRYDRLIRQDQNLDLVYGNWFYGPQEWLLINNQIAINSKSNNVFDKLKITFAKQKFSESRNSRKFNNSNLNSREEKLDILSLNIDMIKKLNSNSDLTYGLEYINNKVESLGSSTNIFDL
;
A
#
# COMPACT_ATOMS: atom_id res chain seq x y z
N SER A 1 19.11 -3.86 22.46
CA SER A 1 17.72 -4.25 22.16
C SER A 1 17.20 -3.45 20.98
N ALA A 2 16.32 -4.02 20.17
CA ALA A 2 15.76 -3.34 19.00
C ALA A 2 15.04 -2.03 19.37
N SER A 3 14.50 -1.94 20.59
CA SER A 3 13.80 -0.76 21.11
C SER A 3 14.67 0.50 21.21
N VAL A 4 15.99 0.37 21.36
CA VAL A 4 16.93 1.51 21.39
C VAL A 4 17.03 2.20 20.03
N LEU A 5 16.87 1.42 18.93
CA LEU A 5 17.01 1.94 17.56
C LEU A 5 15.66 2.21 16.88
N TYR A 6 14.59 1.52 17.30
CA TYR A 6 13.30 1.51 16.59
C TYR A 6 12.12 1.93 17.47
N GLY A 7 12.37 2.40 18.70
CA GLY A 7 11.34 2.89 19.62
C GLY A 7 10.80 1.82 20.57
N SER A 8 10.00 2.27 21.53
CA SER A 8 9.48 1.46 22.64
C SER A 8 8.63 0.28 22.21
N ASP A 9 8.00 0.36 21.03
CA ASP A 9 7.06 -0.65 20.54
C ASP A 9 7.75 -1.86 19.89
N ALA A 10 9.08 -1.78 19.68
CA ALA A 10 9.89 -2.85 19.08
C ALA A 10 10.26 -3.95 20.09
N ILE A 11 9.30 -4.46 20.88
CA ILE A 11 9.51 -5.43 21.96
C ILE A 11 9.90 -6.81 21.42
N GLY A 12 9.19 -7.29 20.39
CA GLY A 12 9.38 -8.61 19.77
C GLY A 12 10.34 -8.64 18.60
N GLY A 13 10.67 -7.49 18.03
CA GLY A 13 11.50 -7.33 16.84
C GLY A 13 10.95 -6.31 15.87
N VAL A 14 11.66 -6.10 14.76
CA VAL A 14 11.28 -5.16 13.69
C VAL A 14 11.38 -5.86 12.35
N MET A 15 10.33 -5.73 11.53
CA MET A 15 10.32 -6.20 10.15
C MET A 15 10.42 -5.00 9.21
N ASN A 16 11.52 -4.90 8.46
CA ASN A 16 11.74 -3.83 7.50
C ASN A 16 11.55 -4.32 6.07
N PHE A 17 10.75 -3.60 5.29
CA PHE A 17 10.56 -3.86 3.87
C PHE A 17 11.32 -2.82 3.05
N TYR A 18 12.16 -3.30 2.15
CA TYR A 18 12.94 -2.45 1.25
C TYR A 18 12.51 -2.68 -0.19
N THR A 19 12.10 -1.62 -0.87
CA THR A 19 11.87 -1.66 -2.32
C THR A 19 13.20 -1.62 -3.06
N LYS A 20 13.23 -2.09 -4.32
CA LYS A 20 14.43 -2.03 -5.17
C LYS A 20 15.03 -0.63 -5.18
N ASN A 21 16.36 -0.55 -5.14
CA ASN A 21 17.09 0.71 -5.21
C ASN A 21 17.65 0.93 -6.63
N PRO A 22 17.75 2.19 -7.09
CA PRO A 22 18.44 2.53 -8.32
C PRO A 22 19.90 2.07 -8.27
N VAL A 23 20.40 1.53 -9.37
CA VAL A 23 21.76 1.00 -9.48
C VAL A 23 22.58 1.85 -10.45
N LEU A 24 23.66 2.44 -9.95
CA LEU A 24 24.59 3.22 -10.76
C LEU A 24 25.37 2.35 -11.76
N SER A 25 25.82 2.94 -12.85
CA SER A 25 26.77 2.30 -13.75
C SER A 25 28.18 2.32 -13.16
N LYS A 26 28.85 1.18 -13.21
CA LYS A 26 30.30 1.07 -12.91
C LYS A 26 31.17 1.37 -14.14
N ALA A 27 30.60 1.30 -15.33
CA ALA A 27 31.27 1.56 -16.60
C ALA A 27 31.18 3.02 -17.04
N LYS A 28 31.86 3.38 -18.14
CA LYS A 28 31.69 4.69 -18.78
C LYS A 28 30.33 4.84 -19.48
N SER A 29 29.78 3.72 -19.96
CA SER A 29 28.45 3.63 -20.58
C SER A 29 27.33 3.62 -19.55
N ALA A 30 26.13 4.01 -19.97
CA ALA A 30 24.92 3.86 -19.16
C ALA A 30 24.58 2.38 -18.90
N ARG A 31 24.00 2.11 -17.74
CA ARG A 31 23.44 0.80 -17.38
C ARG A 31 21.94 0.85 -17.56
N LEU A 32 21.39 -0.04 -18.34
CA LEU A 32 19.96 -0.23 -18.52
C LEU A 32 19.59 -1.67 -18.12
N ASN A 33 18.62 -1.80 -17.21
CA ASN A 33 18.01 -3.08 -16.87
C ASN A 33 16.49 -2.91 -16.94
N ILE A 34 15.82 -3.81 -17.62
CA ILE A 34 14.36 -3.83 -17.78
C ILE A 34 13.87 -5.19 -17.33
N ASN A 35 12.79 -5.21 -16.53
CA ASN A 35 12.09 -6.43 -16.16
C ASN A 35 10.61 -6.28 -16.49
N ILE A 36 10.06 -7.34 -17.06
CA ILE A 36 8.63 -7.48 -17.34
C ILE A 36 8.18 -8.77 -16.67
N HIS A 37 7.10 -8.72 -15.92
CA HIS A 37 6.50 -9.89 -15.32
C HIS A 37 4.99 -9.84 -15.48
N SER A 38 4.40 -10.99 -15.86
CA SER A 38 2.96 -11.18 -15.89
C SER A 38 2.59 -12.45 -15.16
N ARG A 39 1.45 -12.42 -14.47
CA ARG A 39 0.93 -13.57 -13.72
C ARG A 39 -0.57 -13.70 -13.96
N TYR A 40 -1.01 -14.93 -14.10
CA TYR A 40 -2.42 -15.30 -14.00
C TYR A 40 -2.60 -16.26 -12.81
N SER A 41 -3.64 -16.02 -12.01
CA SER A 41 -4.03 -16.89 -10.90
C SER A 41 -5.48 -17.31 -11.06
N SER A 42 -5.73 -18.61 -11.22
CA SER A 42 -7.08 -19.15 -11.43
C SER A 42 -7.99 -19.02 -10.21
N ALA A 43 -7.43 -19.02 -8.99
CA ALA A 43 -8.21 -18.91 -7.76
C ALA A 43 -8.95 -17.57 -7.63
N ALA A 44 -8.38 -16.49 -8.14
CA ALA A 44 -8.98 -15.16 -8.13
C ALA A 44 -9.22 -14.63 -9.54
N SER A 45 -9.03 -15.43 -10.59
CA SER A 45 -8.99 -14.95 -11.98
C SER A 45 -8.10 -13.69 -12.12
N GLU A 46 -7.03 -13.63 -11.30
CA GLU A 46 -6.14 -12.49 -11.23
C GLU A 46 -5.32 -12.38 -12.49
N LYS A 47 -5.23 -11.16 -13.02
CA LYS A 47 -4.31 -10.78 -14.09
C LYS A 47 -3.41 -9.69 -13.54
N MET A 48 -2.12 -9.98 -13.41
CA MET A 48 -1.12 -9.03 -12.92
C MET A 48 -0.08 -8.77 -14.00
N TYR A 49 0.22 -7.49 -14.18
CA TYR A 49 1.27 -7.00 -15.06
C TYR A 49 2.20 -6.11 -14.28
N HIS A 50 3.49 -6.35 -14.44
CA HIS A 50 4.55 -5.58 -13.80
C HIS A 50 5.61 -5.21 -14.82
N PHE A 51 6.05 -3.96 -14.76
CA PHE A 51 7.18 -3.44 -15.52
C PHE A 51 8.09 -2.67 -14.58
N ASP A 52 9.38 -2.92 -14.63
CA ASP A 52 10.36 -2.05 -13.97
C ASP A 52 11.57 -1.79 -14.87
N VAL A 53 12.14 -0.60 -14.72
CA VAL A 53 13.35 -0.16 -15.43
C VAL A 53 14.30 0.54 -14.48
N ASN A 54 15.58 0.14 -14.56
CA ASN A 54 16.70 0.85 -13.96
C ASN A 54 17.55 1.48 -15.07
N PHE A 55 17.73 2.81 -15.00
CA PHE A 55 18.67 3.54 -15.84
C PHE A 55 19.73 4.17 -14.96
N GLY A 56 20.99 3.76 -15.11
CA GLY A 56 22.10 4.20 -14.27
C GLY A 56 23.22 4.84 -15.06
N LEU A 57 23.63 6.01 -14.65
CA LEU A 57 24.89 6.66 -15.02
C LEU A 57 25.90 6.53 -13.87
N LYS A 58 27.11 7.13 -13.98
CA LYS A 58 28.16 7.04 -12.95
C LYS A 58 27.77 7.63 -11.58
N LYS A 59 26.97 8.71 -11.59
CA LYS A 59 26.66 9.51 -10.39
C LYS A 59 25.18 9.65 -10.11
N ILE A 60 24.33 9.28 -11.07
CA ILE A 60 22.88 9.36 -10.96
C ILE A 60 22.25 8.09 -11.53
N ALA A 61 21.21 7.58 -10.88
CA ALA A 61 20.42 6.47 -11.38
C ALA A 61 18.93 6.71 -11.09
N PHE A 62 18.10 6.14 -11.96
CA PHE A 62 16.65 6.18 -11.89
C PHE A 62 16.13 4.75 -11.85
N PHE A 63 15.12 4.53 -11.04
CA PHE A 63 14.36 3.29 -11.01
C PHE A 63 12.89 3.63 -11.07
N SER A 64 12.19 3.12 -12.09
CA SER A 64 10.75 3.29 -12.27
C SER A 64 10.10 1.93 -12.30
N SER A 65 8.95 1.79 -11.65
CA SER A 65 8.19 0.55 -11.60
C SER A 65 6.70 0.84 -11.61
N ILE A 66 5.95 0.05 -12.36
CA ILE A 66 4.50 0.07 -12.39
C ILE A 66 3.97 -1.36 -12.31
N SER A 67 2.95 -1.57 -11.51
CA SER A 67 2.23 -2.85 -11.42
C SER A 67 0.74 -2.59 -11.43
N LYS A 68 0.01 -3.33 -12.25
CA LYS A 68 -1.44 -3.37 -12.24
C LYS A 68 -1.90 -4.81 -11.99
N SER A 69 -2.83 -4.97 -11.05
CA SER A 69 -3.49 -6.25 -10.75
C SER A 69 -5.00 -6.06 -10.86
N ASP A 70 -5.63 -6.90 -11.66
CA ASP A 70 -7.09 -7.02 -11.75
C ASP A 70 -7.47 -8.36 -11.12
N TYR A 71 -8.17 -8.31 -9.99
CA TYR A 71 -8.67 -9.48 -9.27
C TYR A 71 -10.13 -9.70 -9.64
N GLY A 72 -10.43 -10.88 -10.18
CA GLY A 72 -11.80 -11.34 -10.34
C GLY A 72 -12.38 -11.88 -9.03
N ASN A 73 -13.57 -12.44 -9.10
CA ASN A 73 -14.15 -13.08 -7.93
C ASN A 73 -13.37 -14.32 -7.50
N LEU A 74 -13.22 -14.52 -6.19
CA LEU A 74 -12.52 -15.66 -5.62
C LEU A 74 -13.25 -16.96 -5.92
N LEU A 75 -12.51 -17.99 -6.33
CA LEU A 75 -13.03 -19.33 -6.54
C LEU A 75 -12.51 -20.25 -5.42
N MET A 76 -13.43 -20.80 -4.65
CA MET A 76 -13.14 -21.75 -3.59
C MET A 76 -12.62 -23.08 -4.17
N GLY A 77 -11.65 -23.68 -3.49
CA GLY A 77 -11.18 -25.03 -3.80
C GLY A 77 -12.24 -26.11 -3.59
N SER A 78 -12.00 -27.32 -4.13
CA SER A 78 -12.98 -28.41 -4.12
C SER A 78 -13.22 -29.03 -2.74
N ASN A 79 -12.25 -28.91 -1.83
CA ASN A 79 -12.27 -29.54 -0.50
C ASN A 79 -12.52 -28.55 0.65
N GLY A 80 -13.04 -27.34 0.34
CA GLY A 80 -13.41 -26.38 1.36
C GLY A 80 -14.72 -26.73 2.08
N PRO A 81 -14.94 -26.22 3.31
CA PRO A 81 -16.18 -26.46 4.04
C PRO A 81 -17.38 -25.80 3.38
N SER A 82 -18.58 -26.36 3.62
CA SER A 82 -19.84 -25.89 3.02
C SER A 82 -20.18 -24.44 3.37
N GLU A 83 -19.73 -23.98 4.53
CA GLU A 83 -19.93 -22.60 5.02
C GLU A 83 -19.23 -21.54 4.15
N TYR A 84 -18.26 -21.95 3.33
CA TYR A 84 -17.59 -21.05 2.39
C TYR A 84 -18.34 -20.90 1.05
N LEU A 85 -19.35 -21.75 0.81
CA LEU A 85 -20.19 -21.64 -0.36
C LEU A 85 -21.05 -20.38 -0.32
N ARG A 86 -21.25 -19.76 -1.49
CA ARG A 86 -22.13 -18.62 -1.64
C ARG A 86 -23.34 -18.96 -2.52
N PRO A 87 -24.43 -19.44 -1.93
CA PRO A 87 -25.60 -19.88 -2.70
C PRO A 87 -26.35 -18.73 -3.36
N ASN A 88 -26.31 -17.55 -2.77
CA ASN A 88 -27.01 -16.35 -3.27
C ASN A 88 -26.20 -15.08 -3.02
N TYR A 89 -26.56 -14.00 -3.70
CA TYR A 89 -25.98 -12.68 -3.54
C TYR A 89 -26.97 -11.59 -4.01
N VAL A 90 -26.72 -10.34 -3.58
CA VAL A 90 -27.53 -9.19 -3.96
C VAL A 90 -27.02 -8.58 -5.26
N ILE A 91 -27.93 -8.22 -6.15
CA ILE A 91 -27.69 -7.31 -7.26
C ILE A 91 -28.72 -6.17 -7.21
N GLN A 92 -28.46 -5.07 -7.91
CA GLN A 92 -29.46 -4.05 -8.17
C GLN A 92 -30.06 -4.26 -9.57
N ASN A 93 -31.39 -4.16 -9.66
CA ASN A 93 -32.07 -4.16 -10.94
C ASN A 93 -31.95 -2.79 -11.64
N SER A 94 -32.52 -2.66 -12.83
CA SER A 94 -32.53 -1.40 -13.61
C SER A 94 -33.19 -0.22 -12.90
N ASN A 95 -34.05 -0.50 -11.92
CA ASN A 95 -34.74 0.52 -11.11
C ASN A 95 -34.00 0.87 -9.83
N GLY A 96 -32.83 0.27 -9.61
CA GLY A 96 -32.02 0.47 -8.38
C GLY A 96 -32.52 -0.33 -7.16
N GLU A 97 -33.49 -1.25 -7.34
CA GLU A 97 -33.99 -2.10 -6.27
C GLU A 97 -33.07 -3.30 -6.05
N ASP A 98 -32.89 -3.69 -4.80
CA ASP A 98 -32.08 -4.87 -4.46
C ASP A 98 -32.85 -6.16 -4.75
N ILE A 99 -32.21 -7.08 -5.45
CA ILE A 99 -32.73 -8.41 -5.73
C ILE A 99 -31.74 -9.45 -5.26
N ILE A 100 -32.23 -10.47 -4.54
CA ILE A 100 -31.44 -11.65 -4.20
C ILE A 100 -31.51 -12.63 -5.37
N VAL A 101 -30.37 -12.98 -5.93
CA VAL A 101 -30.24 -13.95 -7.02
C VAL A 101 -29.49 -15.19 -6.58
N ASN A 102 -29.91 -16.35 -7.12
CA ASN A 102 -29.21 -17.60 -6.91
C ASN A 102 -27.85 -17.57 -7.64
N ASN A 103 -26.81 -18.03 -6.96
CA ASN A 103 -25.49 -18.18 -7.56
C ASN A 103 -25.39 -19.54 -8.27
N SER A 104 -25.34 -19.53 -9.59
CA SER A 104 -25.20 -20.74 -10.40
C SER A 104 -23.91 -21.54 -10.11
N ASN A 105 -22.91 -20.89 -9.55
CA ASN A 105 -21.68 -21.54 -9.08
C ASN A 105 -21.40 -21.11 -7.63
N PRO A 106 -21.93 -21.83 -6.61
CA PRO A 106 -21.73 -21.45 -5.20
C PRO A 106 -20.28 -21.41 -4.73
N LYS A 107 -19.35 -22.07 -5.42
CA LYS A 107 -17.91 -21.97 -5.14
C LYS A 107 -17.32 -20.63 -5.56
N LEU A 108 -17.95 -19.90 -6.46
CA LEU A 108 -17.54 -18.56 -6.88
C LEU A 108 -18.09 -17.53 -5.88
N GLN A 109 -17.19 -16.94 -5.11
CA GLN A 109 -17.51 -15.95 -4.09
C GLN A 109 -17.78 -14.59 -4.76
N ARG A 110 -19.00 -14.39 -5.25
CA ARG A 110 -19.46 -13.17 -5.93
C ARG A 110 -19.25 -11.93 -5.07
N ASN A 111 -18.92 -10.81 -5.73
CA ASN A 111 -18.61 -9.52 -5.10
C ASN A 111 -17.36 -9.61 -4.19
N THR A 112 -16.25 -10.13 -4.76
CA THR A 112 -14.93 -10.10 -4.15
C THR A 112 -13.88 -9.53 -5.09
N SER A 113 -14.28 -9.11 -6.30
CA SER A 113 -13.39 -8.54 -7.31
C SER A 113 -12.99 -7.11 -6.96
N TYR A 114 -11.76 -6.74 -7.27
CA TYR A 114 -11.23 -5.37 -7.18
C TYR A 114 -10.00 -5.24 -8.08
N ASP A 115 -9.49 -4.03 -8.24
CA ASP A 115 -8.24 -3.77 -8.93
C ASP A 115 -7.26 -2.97 -8.07
N GLN A 116 -5.97 -3.01 -8.45
CA GLN A 116 -4.92 -2.27 -7.77
C GLN A 116 -3.87 -1.79 -8.77
N LEU A 117 -3.47 -0.53 -8.63
CA LEU A 117 -2.37 0.09 -9.34
C LEU A 117 -1.29 0.52 -8.34
N ASN A 118 -0.03 0.14 -8.62
CA ASN A 118 1.13 0.58 -7.84
C ASN A 118 2.15 1.23 -8.78
N PHE A 119 2.68 2.36 -8.35
CA PHE A 119 3.74 3.08 -9.05
C PHE A 119 4.86 3.43 -8.07
N LEU A 120 6.10 3.27 -8.52
CA LEU A 120 7.30 3.62 -7.76
C LEU A 120 8.29 4.32 -8.67
N GLN A 121 8.72 5.51 -8.27
CA GLN A 121 9.83 6.22 -8.89
C GLN A 121 10.91 6.49 -7.84
N LYS A 122 12.15 6.13 -8.15
CA LYS A 122 13.30 6.48 -7.31
C LYS A 122 14.39 7.16 -8.12
N VAL A 123 15.08 8.09 -7.48
CA VAL A 123 16.27 8.74 -8.00
C VAL A 123 17.39 8.61 -6.96
N LEU A 124 18.53 8.11 -7.38
CA LEU A 124 19.75 8.07 -6.59
C LEU A 124 20.77 9.04 -7.21
N TYR A 125 21.25 9.99 -6.42
CA TYR A 125 22.36 10.86 -6.80
C TYR A 125 23.53 10.67 -5.83
N LYS A 126 24.66 10.20 -6.35
CA LYS A 126 25.87 9.90 -5.57
C LYS A 126 27.10 10.44 -6.30
N PRO A 127 27.39 11.76 -6.19
CA PRO A 127 28.50 12.41 -6.89
C PRO A 127 29.88 11.90 -6.47
N ASN A 128 29.99 11.44 -5.21
CA ASN A 128 31.22 10.89 -4.60
C ASN A 128 30.87 9.87 -3.50
N LYS A 129 31.89 9.30 -2.83
CA LYS A 129 31.71 8.30 -1.76
C LYS A 129 31.16 8.86 -0.45
N ASN A 130 31.20 10.18 -0.27
CA ASN A 130 30.85 10.84 0.99
C ASN A 130 29.44 11.42 1.00
N PHE A 131 28.80 11.59 -0.17
CA PHE A 131 27.46 12.16 -0.30
C PHE A 131 26.57 11.27 -1.14
N GLN A 132 25.37 11.06 -0.67
CA GLN A 132 24.29 10.37 -1.37
C GLN A 132 22.96 11.06 -1.10
N TYR A 133 22.18 11.24 -2.14
CA TYR A 133 20.78 11.69 -2.07
C TYR A 133 19.88 10.67 -2.75
N ASP A 134 18.82 10.30 -2.05
CA ASP A 134 17.79 9.39 -2.54
C ASP A 134 16.44 10.09 -2.48
N LEU A 135 15.74 10.11 -3.61
CA LEU A 135 14.33 10.48 -3.71
C LEU A 135 13.51 9.24 -4.02
N GLY A 136 12.41 9.03 -3.31
CA GLY A 136 11.43 8.00 -3.59
C GLY A 136 10.03 8.58 -3.65
N ILE A 137 9.27 8.21 -4.68
CA ILE A 137 7.84 8.51 -4.83
C ILE A 137 7.12 7.20 -4.98
N HIS A 138 6.23 6.88 -4.04
CA HIS A 138 5.39 5.69 -4.04
C HIS A 138 3.94 6.13 -4.18
N PHE A 139 3.23 5.53 -5.09
CA PHE A 139 1.80 5.71 -5.26
C PHE A 139 1.13 4.36 -5.36
N SER A 140 0.05 4.17 -4.62
CA SER A 140 -0.81 2.99 -4.69
C SER A 140 -2.26 3.43 -4.66
N LYS A 141 -3.07 2.81 -5.52
CA LYS A 141 -4.51 3.02 -5.58
C LYS A 141 -5.22 1.70 -5.80
N THR A 142 -6.31 1.47 -5.06
CA THR A 142 -7.24 0.36 -5.32
C THR A 142 -8.57 0.90 -5.84
N GLY A 143 -9.32 0.06 -6.54
CA GLY A 143 -10.75 0.23 -6.67
C GLY A 143 -11.49 -0.08 -5.37
N ASP A 144 -12.80 -0.20 -5.46
CA ASP A 144 -13.63 -0.65 -4.34
C ASP A 144 -13.32 -2.11 -4.01
N ILE A 145 -13.10 -2.39 -2.71
CA ILE A 145 -12.78 -3.73 -2.20
C ILE A 145 -13.99 -4.24 -1.42
N PRO A 146 -14.85 -5.06 -2.03
CA PRO A 146 -16.03 -5.57 -1.36
C PRO A 146 -15.67 -6.43 -0.15
N ARG A 147 -16.43 -6.28 0.91
CA ARG A 147 -16.24 -6.99 2.16
C ARG A 147 -17.12 -8.24 2.23
N TYR A 148 -16.57 -9.34 1.77
CA TYR A 148 -17.27 -10.63 1.64
C TYR A 148 -17.92 -11.10 2.94
N ASP A 149 -17.21 -11.01 4.07
CA ASP A 149 -17.70 -11.41 5.40
C ASP A 149 -18.95 -10.62 5.85
N ARG A 150 -19.17 -9.43 5.29
CA ARG A 150 -20.36 -8.62 5.56
C ARG A 150 -21.47 -8.92 4.57
N LEU A 151 -21.11 -9.10 3.30
CA LEU A 151 -22.10 -9.36 2.23
C LEU A 151 -22.77 -10.72 2.32
N ILE A 152 -22.19 -11.70 3.02
CA ILE A 152 -22.79 -13.01 3.29
C ILE A 152 -23.60 -13.04 4.60
N ARG A 153 -23.59 -11.96 5.36
CA ARG A 153 -24.28 -11.93 6.66
C ARG A 153 -25.78 -11.99 6.49
N GLN A 154 -26.39 -12.89 7.23
CA GLN A 154 -27.85 -13.07 7.29
C GLN A 154 -28.40 -12.57 8.63
N ASP A 155 -29.66 -12.19 8.65
CA ASP A 155 -30.44 -11.90 9.84
C ASP A 155 -31.10 -13.17 10.42
N GLN A 156 -32.01 -13.00 11.38
CA GLN A 156 -32.72 -14.09 12.04
C GLN A 156 -33.67 -14.85 11.07
N ASN A 157 -34.08 -14.23 9.97
CA ASN A 157 -34.96 -14.83 8.95
C ASN A 157 -34.14 -15.47 7.80
N LEU A 158 -32.81 -15.51 7.91
CA LEU A 158 -31.88 -15.95 6.86
C LEU A 158 -31.83 -15.02 5.63
N ASP A 159 -32.31 -13.78 5.75
CA ASP A 159 -32.23 -12.78 4.70
C ASP A 159 -30.88 -12.06 4.74
N LEU A 160 -30.34 -11.69 3.56
CA LEU A 160 -29.08 -10.95 3.47
C LEU A 160 -29.24 -9.53 4.06
N VAL A 161 -28.34 -9.15 4.98
CA VAL A 161 -28.42 -7.87 5.71
C VAL A 161 -27.98 -6.68 4.87
N TYR A 162 -27.02 -6.87 3.95
CA TYR A 162 -26.40 -5.78 3.20
C TYR A 162 -26.62 -5.93 1.69
N GLY A 163 -27.02 -4.83 1.06
CA GLY A 163 -26.98 -4.67 -0.41
C GLY A 163 -25.57 -4.37 -0.88
N ASN A 164 -24.86 -3.45 -0.17
CA ASN A 164 -23.47 -3.10 -0.44
C ASN A 164 -22.64 -3.03 0.84
N TRP A 165 -21.41 -3.48 0.78
CA TRP A 165 -20.42 -3.24 1.82
C TRP A 165 -19.02 -3.36 1.21
N PHE A 166 -18.23 -2.27 1.20
CA PHE A 166 -16.91 -2.22 0.61
C PHE A 166 -16.03 -1.18 1.27
N TYR A 167 -14.73 -1.37 1.19
CA TYR A 167 -13.71 -0.36 1.42
C TYR A 167 -13.28 0.23 0.08
N GLY A 168 -12.84 1.48 0.08
CA GLY A 168 -12.19 2.05 -1.07
C GLY A 168 -13.01 3.14 -1.79
N PRO A 169 -12.39 3.77 -2.78
CA PRO A 169 -11.00 3.51 -3.17
C PRO A 169 -10.02 3.83 -2.04
N GLN A 170 -8.93 3.05 -1.94
CA GLN A 170 -7.79 3.39 -1.08
C GLN A 170 -6.71 4.04 -1.92
N GLU A 171 -6.17 5.17 -1.46
CA GLU A 171 -5.07 5.86 -2.13
C GLU A 171 -3.95 6.14 -1.14
N TRP A 172 -2.72 5.87 -1.53
CA TRP A 172 -1.52 6.16 -0.75
C TRP A 172 -0.46 6.81 -1.62
N LEU A 173 0.02 7.96 -1.19
CA LEU A 173 1.16 8.67 -1.77
C LEU A 173 2.21 8.87 -0.70
N LEU A 174 3.44 8.41 -0.95
CA LEU A 174 4.63 8.70 -0.14
C LEU A 174 5.68 9.38 -0.99
N ILE A 175 6.15 10.54 -0.56
CA ILE A 175 7.34 11.21 -1.08
C ILE A 175 8.40 11.16 0.01
N ASN A 176 9.51 10.48 -0.24
CA ASN A 176 10.61 10.29 0.69
C ASN A 176 11.90 10.88 0.13
N ASN A 177 12.55 11.71 0.90
CA ASN A 177 13.85 12.30 0.60
C ASN A 177 14.85 11.85 1.66
N GLN A 178 16.00 11.36 1.25
CA GLN A 178 17.05 10.94 2.16
C GLN A 178 18.39 11.52 1.71
N ILE A 179 19.11 12.13 2.64
CA ILE A 179 20.48 12.58 2.45
C ILE A 179 21.38 11.75 3.37
N ALA A 180 22.44 11.18 2.85
CA ALA A 180 23.46 10.49 3.62
C ALA A 180 24.83 11.14 3.38
N ILE A 181 25.50 11.48 4.47
CA ILE A 181 26.82 12.11 4.48
C ILE A 181 27.77 11.28 5.32
N ASN A 182 28.96 10.96 4.77
CA ASN A 182 30.05 10.33 5.50
C ASN A 182 31.19 11.34 5.63
N SER A 183 31.71 11.54 6.84
CA SER A 183 32.84 12.44 7.13
C SER A 183 33.74 11.84 8.19
N LYS A 184 35.04 11.77 7.91
CA LYS A 184 36.03 11.32 8.87
C LYS A 184 36.62 12.46 9.69
N SER A 185 36.40 13.71 9.29
CA SER A 185 36.99 14.91 9.93
C SER A 185 35.97 15.70 10.75
N ASN A 186 34.72 15.28 10.81
CA ASN A 186 33.68 15.96 11.58
C ASN A 186 33.72 15.49 13.05
N ASN A 187 33.70 16.43 14.00
CA ASN A 187 33.75 16.10 15.43
C ASN A 187 32.40 15.58 15.97
N VAL A 188 31.29 15.86 15.27
CA VAL A 188 29.94 15.50 15.69
C VAL A 188 29.58 14.11 15.16
N PHE A 189 29.80 13.82 13.87
CA PHE A 189 29.42 12.55 13.27
C PHE A 189 30.48 12.04 12.27
N ASP A 190 30.55 10.73 12.09
CA ASP A 190 31.23 10.05 10.97
C ASP A 190 30.20 9.65 9.88
N LYS A 191 28.93 9.38 10.28
CA LYS A 191 27.83 9.16 9.37
C LYS A 191 26.64 9.97 9.85
N LEU A 192 26.02 10.69 8.90
CA LEU A 192 24.78 11.43 9.09
C LEU A 192 23.78 10.95 8.04
N LYS A 193 22.54 10.68 8.46
CA LYS A 193 21.42 10.37 7.60
C LYS A 193 20.26 11.25 8.00
N ILE A 194 19.75 12.02 7.05
CA ILE A 194 18.55 12.85 7.21
C ILE A 194 17.48 12.27 6.30
N THR A 195 16.34 11.93 6.85
CA THR A 195 15.18 11.43 6.10
C THR A 195 14.02 12.38 6.35
N PHE A 196 13.46 12.92 5.26
CA PHE A 196 12.25 13.72 5.27
C PHE A 196 11.20 13.03 4.41
N ALA A 197 10.02 12.75 4.98
CA ALA A 197 8.94 12.11 4.25
C ALA A 197 7.61 12.82 4.46
N LYS A 198 6.83 12.86 3.38
CA LYS A 198 5.45 13.31 3.35
C LYS A 198 4.59 12.15 2.86
N GLN A 199 3.55 11.80 3.63
CA GLN A 199 2.59 10.78 3.24
C GLN A 199 1.18 11.34 3.24
N LYS A 200 0.40 10.91 2.26
CA LYS A 200 -1.05 11.09 2.24
C LYS A 200 -1.68 9.72 2.05
N PHE A 201 -2.64 9.41 2.88
CA PHE A 201 -3.44 8.21 2.76
C PHE A 201 -4.91 8.59 2.86
N SER A 202 -5.73 8.01 2.01
CA SER A 202 -7.18 8.11 2.11
C SER A 202 -7.81 6.75 1.89
N GLU A 203 -8.85 6.48 2.65
CA GLU A 203 -9.73 5.33 2.46
C GLU A 203 -11.17 5.71 2.76
N SER A 204 -12.12 4.97 2.20
CA SER A 204 -13.50 5.06 2.61
C SER A 204 -14.05 3.69 3.01
N ARG A 205 -15.02 3.70 3.90
CA ARG A 205 -15.80 2.55 4.33
C ARG A 205 -17.26 2.81 4.02
N ASN A 206 -17.82 1.99 3.13
CA ASN A 206 -19.15 2.21 2.58
C ASN A 206 -20.06 1.02 2.91
N SER A 207 -21.27 1.29 3.36
CA SER A 207 -22.22 0.24 3.67
C SER A 207 -23.65 0.70 3.43
N ARG A 208 -24.46 -0.18 2.83
CA ARG A 208 -25.87 0.02 2.59
C ARG A 208 -26.61 -1.27 2.94
N LYS A 209 -27.65 -1.16 3.75
CA LYS A 209 -28.50 -2.31 4.07
C LYS A 209 -29.32 -2.74 2.85
N PHE A 210 -29.70 -4.00 2.82
CA PHE A 210 -30.61 -4.54 1.82
C PHE A 210 -31.93 -3.74 1.80
N ASN A 211 -32.44 -3.45 0.61
CA ASN A 211 -33.65 -2.63 0.39
C ASN A 211 -33.61 -1.24 1.01
N ASN A 212 -32.43 -0.66 1.27
CA ASN A 212 -32.29 0.70 1.73
C ASN A 212 -31.57 1.52 0.67
N SER A 213 -32.06 2.72 0.36
CA SER A 213 -31.45 3.61 -0.62
C SER A 213 -30.25 4.42 -0.05
N ASN A 214 -30.05 4.45 1.27
CA ASN A 214 -29.01 5.26 1.90
C ASN A 214 -27.70 4.49 2.02
N LEU A 215 -26.71 4.94 1.26
CA LEU A 215 -25.30 4.52 1.40
C LEU A 215 -24.63 5.35 2.49
N ASN A 216 -24.23 4.70 3.57
CA ASN A 216 -23.46 5.32 4.64
C ASN A 216 -21.98 5.19 4.31
N SER A 217 -21.29 6.31 4.26
CA SER A 217 -19.86 6.40 3.97
C SER A 217 -19.12 7.00 5.15
N ARG A 218 -17.95 6.46 5.45
CA ARG A 218 -16.96 7.07 6.33
C ARG A 218 -15.66 7.19 5.55
N GLU A 219 -15.22 8.42 5.33
CA GLU A 219 -13.95 8.72 4.69
C GLU A 219 -12.92 9.08 5.76
N GLU A 220 -11.73 8.50 5.68
CA GLU A 220 -10.60 8.80 6.55
C GLU A 220 -9.42 9.27 5.70
N LYS A 221 -8.86 10.44 6.05
CA LYS A 221 -7.70 11.05 5.40
C LYS A 221 -6.59 11.25 6.41
N LEU A 222 -5.40 10.75 6.09
CA LEU A 222 -4.20 10.94 6.88
C LEU A 222 -3.20 11.78 6.09
N ASP A 223 -2.66 12.80 6.75
CA ASP A 223 -1.57 13.62 6.27
C ASP A 223 -0.42 13.53 7.29
N ILE A 224 0.70 12.92 6.87
CA ILE A 224 1.83 12.62 7.75
C ILE A 224 3.06 13.32 7.24
N LEU A 225 3.72 14.07 8.12
CA LEU A 225 5.03 14.67 7.90
C LEU A 225 6.01 14.07 8.89
N SER A 226 7.13 13.57 8.41
CA SER A 226 8.19 13.02 9.27
C SER A 226 9.57 13.55 8.90
N LEU A 227 10.37 13.78 9.93
CA LEU A 227 11.78 14.14 9.83
C LEU A 227 12.57 13.25 10.79
N ASN A 228 13.54 12.50 10.29
CA ASN A 228 14.46 11.72 11.08
C ASN A 228 15.89 12.17 10.78
N ILE A 229 16.67 12.36 11.82
CA ILE A 229 18.10 12.66 11.75
C ILE A 229 18.83 11.60 12.57
N ASP A 230 19.60 10.74 11.89
CA ASP A 230 20.37 9.67 12.50
C ASP A 230 21.86 9.96 12.35
N MET A 231 22.59 9.88 13.44
CA MET A 231 24.04 10.11 13.48
C MET A 231 24.77 8.95 14.12
N ILE A 232 25.91 8.61 13.55
CA ILE A 232 26.85 7.64 14.12
C ILE A 232 28.20 8.31 14.26
N LYS A 233 28.74 8.28 15.46
CA LYS A 233 30.08 8.75 15.79
C LYS A 233 30.92 7.58 16.31
N LYS A 234 32.04 7.30 15.66
CA LYS A 234 33.03 6.34 16.13
C LYS A 234 33.87 7.00 17.23
N LEU A 235 33.79 6.49 18.45
CA LEU A 235 34.53 7.01 19.59
C LEU A 235 35.96 6.42 19.65
N ASN A 236 36.07 5.11 19.37
CA ASN A 236 37.32 4.38 19.30
C ASN A 236 37.18 3.12 18.43
N SER A 237 38.16 2.20 18.45
CA SER A 237 38.11 0.96 17.64
C SER A 237 36.96 0.02 18.01
N ASN A 238 36.44 0.11 19.23
CA ASN A 238 35.52 -0.87 19.81
C ASN A 238 34.16 -0.26 20.19
N SER A 239 33.99 1.07 20.03
CA SER A 239 32.79 1.76 20.50
C SER A 239 32.30 2.78 19.48
N ASP A 240 31.04 2.68 19.13
CA ASP A 240 30.30 3.64 18.32
C ASP A 240 29.18 4.25 19.15
N LEU A 241 28.95 5.56 19.01
CA LEU A 241 27.79 6.28 19.55
C LEU A 241 26.80 6.50 18.43
N THR A 242 25.58 6.01 18.63
CA THR A 242 24.42 6.26 17.74
C THR A 242 23.44 7.17 18.46
N TYR A 243 23.04 8.26 17.82
CA TYR A 243 22.09 9.23 18.36
C TYR A 243 21.35 9.95 17.24
N GLY A 244 20.26 10.61 17.57
CA GLY A 244 19.47 11.25 16.55
C GLY A 244 18.24 11.97 17.09
N LEU A 245 17.42 12.42 16.19
CA LEU A 245 16.15 13.12 16.47
C LEU A 245 15.10 12.63 15.50
N GLU A 246 13.90 12.41 16.04
CA GLU A 246 12.71 12.10 15.23
C GLU A 246 11.62 13.14 15.52
N TYR A 247 10.98 13.61 14.46
CA TYR A 247 9.78 14.43 14.53
C TYR A 247 8.73 13.87 13.59
N ILE A 248 7.52 13.62 14.12
CA ILE A 248 6.39 13.15 13.34
C ILE A 248 5.18 14.03 13.67
N ASN A 249 4.52 14.52 12.62
CA ASN A 249 3.25 15.21 12.72
C ASN A 249 2.20 14.46 11.90
N ASN A 250 1.13 14.02 12.57
CA ASN A 250 0.03 13.28 11.96
C ASN A 250 -1.25 14.12 12.07
N LYS A 251 -1.89 14.36 10.93
CA LYS A 251 -3.23 14.93 10.88
C LYS A 251 -4.19 13.87 10.36
N VAL A 252 -5.25 13.60 11.11
CA VAL A 252 -6.31 12.65 10.77
C VAL A 252 -7.61 13.41 10.61
N GLU A 253 -8.30 13.23 9.49
CA GLU A 253 -9.64 13.74 9.24
C GLU A 253 -10.56 12.55 9.01
N SER A 254 -11.70 12.51 9.70
CA SER A 254 -12.73 11.48 9.55
C SER A 254 -14.06 12.14 9.30
N LEU A 255 -14.68 11.84 8.16
CA LEU A 255 -15.94 12.40 7.71
C LEU A 255 -16.96 11.28 7.53
N GLY A 256 -18.14 11.43 8.15
CA GLY A 256 -19.27 10.54 7.94
C GLY A 256 -20.33 11.22 7.07
N SER A 257 -20.88 10.49 6.11
CA SER A 257 -21.99 10.95 5.27
C SER A 257 -22.99 9.83 5.03
N SER A 258 -24.20 10.21 4.66
CA SER A 258 -25.22 9.29 4.16
C SER A 258 -25.83 9.91 2.91
N THR A 259 -25.73 9.20 1.80
CA THR A 259 -26.15 9.67 0.47
C THR A 259 -27.17 8.69 -0.12
N ASN A 260 -28.25 9.21 -0.68
CA ASN A 260 -29.18 8.37 -1.40
C ASN A 260 -28.53 7.92 -2.72
N ILE A 261 -28.56 6.61 -3.01
CA ILE A 261 -27.95 6.03 -4.22
C ILE A 261 -28.61 6.49 -5.52
N PHE A 262 -29.80 7.04 -5.47
CA PHE A 262 -30.48 7.62 -6.62
C PHE A 262 -30.05 9.08 -6.90
N ASP A 263 -29.27 9.69 -6.00
CA ASP A 263 -28.72 11.04 -6.13
C ASP A 263 -27.22 11.02 -6.53
N LEU A 264 -26.63 9.81 -6.74
CA LEU A 264 -25.24 9.59 -7.19
C LEU A 264 -25.19 9.49 -8.73
#